data_409cc4b2525b4dc03ec772c1396353ee
#
_entry.id   409cc4b2525b4dc03ec772c1396353ee
#
_cell.length_a   1.000
_cell.length_b   1.000
_cell.length_c   1.000
_cell.angle_alpha   90.00
_cell.angle_beta   90.00
_cell.angle_gamma   90.00
#
_symmetry.space_group_name_H-M   'P 1'
#
loop_
_entity.id
_entity.type
_entity.pdbx_description
1 polymer ?
#
loop_
_entity_poly.entity_id
_entity_poly.type
_entity_poly.pdbx_seq_one_letter_code
_entity_poly.pdbx_strand_id
1 'polypeptide(L)'
;NAEEGCNAGFLRPDALLVVTMITDTEDVESKTSPTNWYDAVVTAKGDPGAVVMLAIQPQTQVGEPKPNCTYDEGYDLRLRQLIKMFPFYAEGDTCAASYVPFFETAAGRVAEACASFIPG
;
A
#
# COMPACT_ATOMS: atom_id res chain seq x y z
N ASN A 1 15.48 -15.69 1.49
CA ASN A 1 15.22 -15.37 2.89
C ASN A 1 15.80 -14.00 3.22
N ALA A 2 15.01 -13.13 3.85
CA ALA A 2 15.42 -11.76 4.19
C ALA A 2 16.61 -11.73 5.20
N GLU A 3 16.82 -12.81 5.92
CA GLU A 3 17.89 -12.90 6.91
C GLU A 3 19.26 -13.24 6.31
N GLU A 4 19.30 -13.81 5.09
CA GLU A 4 20.53 -14.29 4.46
C GLU A 4 20.83 -13.66 3.10
N GLY A 5 19.91 -12.87 2.56
CA GLY A 5 20.03 -12.23 1.25
C GLY A 5 20.64 -10.83 1.30
N CYS A 6 20.74 -10.19 0.13
CA CYS A 6 21.23 -8.81 0.03
C CYS A 6 20.33 -7.77 0.76
N ASN A 7 19.13 -8.17 1.20
CA ASN A 7 18.22 -7.37 2.01
C ASN A 7 18.26 -7.74 3.52
N ALA A 8 19.30 -8.47 3.96
CA ALA A 8 19.45 -8.80 5.38
C ALA A 8 19.46 -7.54 6.25
N GLY A 9 18.65 -7.53 7.30
CA GLY A 9 18.52 -6.38 8.21
C GLY A 9 17.64 -5.23 7.70
N PHE A 10 17.05 -5.33 6.49
CA PHE A 10 16.14 -4.31 5.97
C PHE A 10 14.83 -4.23 6.79
N LEU A 11 14.26 -5.39 7.13
CA LEU A 11 13.08 -5.46 7.96
C LEU A 11 13.46 -5.50 9.43
N ARG A 12 13.26 -4.40 10.12
CA ARG A 12 13.59 -4.26 11.54
C ARG A 12 12.38 -4.65 12.40
N PRO A 13 12.54 -5.53 13.42
CA PRO A 13 11.45 -5.90 14.31
C PRO A 13 10.97 -4.74 15.22
N ASP A 14 11.86 -3.78 15.46
CA ASP A 14 11.62 -2.63 16.34
C ASP A 14 11.10 -1.37 15.61
N ALA A 15 10.69 -1.50 14.35
CA ALA A 15 10.20 -0.39 13.54
C ALA A 15 8.94 -0.76 12.76
N LEU A 16 8.08 0.21 12.48
CA LEU A 16 6.98 0.05 11.53
C LEU A 16 7.52 -0.15 10.11
N LEU A 17 6.79 -0.91 9.31
CA LEU A 17 6.98 -1.00 7.86
C LEU A 17 5.93 -0.13 7.18
N VAL A 18 6.36 0.91 6.48
CA VAL A 18 5.48 1.71 5.63
C VAL A 18 5.76 1.36 4.17
N VAL A 19 4.76 0.82 3.49
CA VAL A 19 4.84 0.47 2.07
C VAL A 19 4.02 1.47 1.28
N THR A 20 4.65 2.13 0.32
CA THR A 20 3.97 3.06 -0.58
C THR A 20 4.08 2.55 -2.00
N MET A 21 2.93 2.41 -2.66
CA MET A 21 2.82 1.98 -4.05
C MET A 21 2.17 3.08 -4.87
N ILE A 22 2.78 3.42 -5.99
CA ILE A 22 2.26 4.43 -6.92
C ILE A 22 2.18 3.75 -8.28
N THR A 23 0.99 3.65 -8.83
CA THR A 23 0.77 3.03 -10.15
C THR A 23 -0.37 3.74 -10.87
N ASP A 24 -0.31 3.74 -12.19
CA ASP A 24 -1.36 4.28 -13.06
C ASP A 24 -2.02 3.19 -13.91
N THR A 25 -1.60 1.94 -13.75
CA THR A 25 -2.08 0.82 -14.56
C THR A 25 -2.32 -0.43 -13.71
N GLU A 26 -3.14 -1.34 -14.25
CA GLU A 26 -3.43 -2.63 -13.64
C GLU A 26 -2.23 -3.58 -13.75
N ASP A 27 -1.93 -4.31 -12.69
CA ASP A 27 -0.97 -5.41 -12.69
C ASP A 27 -1.60 -6.68 -13.30
N VAL A 28 -1.31 -6.92 -14.56
CA VAL A 28 -1.76 -8.13 -15.29
C VAL A 28 -0.69 -9.22 -15.35
N GLU A 29 0.52 -8.92 -14.90
CA GLU A 29 1.67 -9.83 -14.98
C GLU A 29 1.83 -10.72 -13.74
N SER A 30 1.45 -10.25 -12.58
CA SER A 30 1.57 -11.02 -11.34
C SER A 30 0.66 -12.23 -11.32
N LYS A 31 1.25 -13.40 -11.07
CA LYS A 31 0.58 -14.71 -11.11
C LYS A 31 -0.01 -15.13 -9.77
N THR A 32 0.24 -14.37 -8.70
CA THR A 32 -0.24 -14.71 -7.36
C THR A 32 -1.44 -13.83 -6.97
N SER A 33 -1.99 -14.04 -5.79
CA SER A 33 -3.19 -13.38 -5.31
C SER A 33 -2.88 -12.33 -4.24
N PRO A 34 -3.77 -11.36 -4.00
CA PRO A 34 -3.64 -10.43 -2.87
C PRO A 34 -3.47 -11.12 -1.51
N THR A 35 -4.12 -12.26 -1.30
CA THR A 35 -3.96 -13.06 -0.07
C THR A 35 -2.53 -13.55 0.09
N ASN A 36 -1.91 -14.07 -0.99
CA ASN A 36 -0.53 -14.53 -0.94
C ASN A 36 0.45 -13.37 -0.68
N TRP A 37 0.20 -12.20 -1.25
CA TRP A 37 1.02 -11.00 -1.00
C TRP A 37 0.88 -10.54 0.46
N TYR A 38 -0.34 -10.52 0.97
CA TYR A 38 -0.62 -10.22 2.37
C TYR A 38 0.13 -11.17 3.30
N ASP A 39 -0.01 -12.48 3.08
CA ASP A 39 0.66 -13.51 3.90
C ASP A 39 2.18 -13.36 3.87
N ALA A 40 2.75 -13.03 2.71
CA ALA A 40 4.19 -12.78 2.58
C ALA A 40 4.65 -11.59 3.41
N VAL A 41 3.92 -10.47 3.37
CA VAL A 41 4.25 -9.25 4.13
C VAL A 41 4.07 -9.49 5.64
N VAL A 42 2.97 -10.13 6.04
CA VAL A 42 2.70 -10.44 7.46
C VAL A 42 3.72 -11.43 8.01
N THR A 43 4.07 -12.46 7.24
CA THR A 43 5.11 -13.42 7.64
C THR A 43 6.46 -12.72 7.81
N ALA A 44 6.82 -11.84 6.90
CA ALA A 44 8.09 -11.12 6.95
C ALA A 44 8.16 -10.12 8.12
N LYS A 45 7.05 -9.48 8.48
CA LYS A 45 6.99 -8.47 9.54
C LYS A 45 6.55 -9.02 10.90
N GLY A 46 5.78 -10.10 10.92
CA GLY A 46 5.30 -10.77 12.12
C GLY A 46 3.96 -10.26 12.66
N ASP A 47 3.55 -9.04 12.31
CA ASP A 47 2.31 -8.42 12.79
C ASP A 47 1.73 -7.50 11.69
N PRO A 48 0.48 -7.71 11.24
CA PRO A 48 -0.15 -6.80 10.28
C PRO A 48 -0.36 -5.39 10.85
N GLY A 49 -0.48 -5.23 12.15
CA GLY A 49 -0.55 -3.93 12.83
C GLY A 49 0.76 -3.14 12.81
N ALA A 50 1.87 -3.81 12.48
CA ALA A 50 3.17 -3.16 12.29
C ALA A 50 3.42 -2.72 10.83
N VAL A 51 2.39 -2.78 9.98
CA VAL A 51 2.47 -2.40 8.57
C VAL A 51 1.46 -1.31 8.26
N VAL A 52 1.90 -0.28 7.56
CA VAL A 52 1.03 0.76 6.98
C VAL A 52 1.13 0.65 5.46
N MET A 53 0.00 0.42 4.81
CA MET A 53 -0.09 0.29 3.35
C MET A 53 -0.65 1.56 2.73
N LEU A 54 0.12 2.20 1.89
CA LEU A 54 -0.27 3.41 1.18
C LEU A 54 -0.28 3.13 -0.32
N ALA A 55 -1.32 3.57 -1.02
CA ALA A 55 -1.39 3.44 -2.47
C ALA A 55 -1.93 4.71 -3.12
N ILE A 56 -1.28 5.14 -4.19
CA ILE A 56 -1.79 6.16 -5.10
C ILE A 56 -2.02 5.49 -6.45
N GLN A 57 -3.28 5.41 -6.85
CA GLN A 57 -3.69 4.81 -8.11
C GLN A 57 -4.97 5.47 -8.62
N PRO A 58 -5.38 5.25 -9.88
CA PRO A 58 -6.67 5.73 -10.36
C PRO A 58 -7.80 5.21 -9.47
N GLN A 59 -8.77 6.06 -9.15
CA GLN A 59 -9.93 5.68 -8.33
C GLN A 59 -11.16 5.35 -9.16
N THR A 60 -11.09 5.55 -10.47
CA THR A 60 -12.12 5.20 -11.45
C THR A 60 -11.71 3.97 -12.25
N GLN A 61 -12.69 3.31 -12.86
CA GLN A 61 -12.45 2.23 -13.81
C GLN A 61 -12.09 2.78 -15.19
N VAL A 62 -11.56 1.93 -16.05
CA VAL A 62 -11.33 2.27 -17.47
C VAL A 62 -12.63 2.73 -18.10
N GLY A 63 -12.59 3.83 -18.85
CA GLY A 63 -13.77 4.41 -19.53
C GLY A 63 -14.64 5.30 -18.66
N GLU A 64 -14.43 5.39 -17.34
CA GLU A 64 -15.14 6.35 -16.48
C GLU A 64 -14.57 7.76 -16.61
N PRO A 65 -15.42 8.81 -16.46
CA PRO A 65 -14.95 10.20 -16.51
C PRO A 65 -13.87 10.50 -15.48
N LYS A 66 -12.76 11.11 -15.93
CA LYS A 66 -11.62 11.50 -15.11
C LYS A 66 -11.30 12.98 -15.33
N PRO A 67 -11.95 13.90 -14.61
CA PRO A 67 -11.88 15.34 -14.94
C PRO A 67 -10.47 15.93 -14.88
N ASN A 68 -9.56 15.33 -14.11
CA ASN A 68 -8.19 15.82 -13.92
C ASN A 68 -7.13 14.93 -14.59
N CYS A 69 -7.55 13.95 -15.41
CA CYS A 69 -6.67 13.01 -16.08
C CYS A 69 -6.96 12.91 -17.56
N THR A 70 -5.90 12.68 -18.35
CA THR A 70 -5.98 12.51 -19.81
C THR A 70 -5.79 11.05 -20.25
N TYR A 71 -5.32 10.17 -19.35
CA TYR A 71 -5.14 8.75 -19.64
C TYR A 71 -6.36 7.93 -19.23
N ASP A 72 -6.58 6.82 -19.88
CA ASP A 72 -7.74 5.94 -19.70
C ASP A 72 -7.39 4.65 -18.94
N GLU A 73 -6.51 4.76 -17.95
CA GLU A 73 -6.15 3.65 -17.08
C GLU A 73 -7.08 3.60 -15.87
N GLY A 74 -7.43 2.38 -15.45
CA GLY A 74 -8.25 2.13 -14.27
C GLY A 74 -7.44 1.75 -13.04
N TYR A 75 -8.11 1.64 -11.90
CA TYR A 75 -7.46 1.13 -10.69
C TYR A 75 -7.14 -0.36 -10.81
N ASP A 76 -6.08 -0.80 -10.14
CA ASP A 76 -5.79 -2.21 -9.93
C ASP A 76 -6.65 -2.75 -8.79
N LEU A 77 -7.63 -3.61 -9.13
CA LEU A 77 -8.53 -4.22 -8.14
C LEU A 77 -7.76 -5.09 -7.14
N ARG A 78 -6.74 -5.83 -7.58
CA ARG A 78 -5.94 -6.70 -6.71
C ARG A 78 -5.11 -5.90 -5.72
N LEU A 79 -4.51 -4.79 -6.17
CA LEU A 79 -3.80 -3.86 -5.30
C LEU A 79 -4.75 -3.25 -4.26
N ARG A 80 -5.93 -2.83 -4.69
CA ARG A 80 -6.96 -2.28 -3.80
C ARG A 80 -7.42 -3.31 -2.76
N GLN A 81 -7.59 -4.57 -3.15
CA GLN A 81 -7.89 -5.66 -2.22
C GLN A 81 -6.75 -5.86 -1.21
N LEU A 82 -5.51 -5.87 -1.67
CA LEU A 82 -4.34 -6.04 -0.81
C LEU A 82 -4.26 -4.98 0.30
N ILE A 83 -4.30 -3.71 -0.07
CA ILE A 83 -4.12 -2.62 0.92
C ILE A 83 -5.22 -2.63 1.97
N LYS A 84 -6.44 -2.98 1.61
CA LYS A 84 -7.59 -3.05 2.53
C LYS A 84 -7.55 -4.26 3.48
N MET A 85 -6.67 -5.21 3.28
CA MET A 85 -6.45 -6.32 4.21
C MET A 85 -5.66 -5.88 5.45
N PHE A 86 -4.95 -4.76 5.40
CA PHE A 86 -4.18 -4.23 6.52
C PHE A 86 -5.02 -3.29 7.38
N PRO A 87 -4.81 -3.27 8.71
CA PRO A 87 -5.57 -2.39 9.60
C PRO A 87 -5.28 -0.89 9.39
N PHE A 88 -4.07 -0.57 8.90
CA PHE A 88 -3.65 0.80 8.62
C PHE A 88 -3.34 0.96 7.14
N TYR A 89 -4.21 1.66 6.43
CA TYR A 89 -4.01 1.94 5.00
C TYR A 89 -4.59 3.29 4.59
N ALA A 90 -4.12 3.82 3.47
CA ALA A 90 -4.71 4.96 2.79
C ALA A 90 -4.60 4.79 1.27
N GLU A 91 -5.63 5.26 0.56
CA GLU A 91 -5.67 5.34 -0.90
C GLU A 91 -5.70 6.80 -1.35
N GLY A 92 -4.91 7.12 -2.37
CA GLY A 92 -4.94 8.39 -3.09
C GLY A 92 -5.26 8.18 -4.57
N ASP A 93 -5.73 9.23 -5.22
CA ASP A 93 -6.06 9.24 -6.63
C ASP A 93 -4.91 9.88 -7.43
N THR A 94 -4.36 9.14 -8.41
CA THR A 94 -3.35 9.70 -9.32
C THR A 94 -3.87 10.89 -10.11
N CYS A 95 -5.19 11.00 -10.28
CA CYS A 95 -5.87 12.09 -10.98
C CYS A 95 -6.24 13.27 -10.05
N ALA A 96 -5.87 13.23 -8.78
CA ALA A 96 -6.15 14.32 -7.85
C ALA A 96 -5.43 15.62 -8.26
N ALA A 97 -6.13 16.76 -8.12
CA ALA A 97 -5.53 18.06 -8.36
C ALA A 97 -4.40 18.40 -7.36
N SER A 98 -4.43 17.76 -6.18
CA SER A 98 -3.41 17.89 -5.14
C SER A 98 -3.31 16.60 -4.36
N TYR A 99 -2.10 16.17 -4.01
CA TYR A 99 -1.84 15.02 -3.15
C TYR A 99 -1.76 15.38 -1.66
N VAL A 100 -1.89 16.64 -1.29
CA VAL A 100 -1.83 17.08 0.11
C VAL A 100 -2.84 16.36 0.99
N PRO A 101 -4.13 16.23 0.62
CA PRO A 101 -5.10 15.49 1.44
C PRO A 101 -4.73 14.02 1.63
N PHE A 102 -4.16 13.37 0.61
CA PHE A 102 -3.67 12.00 0.73
C PHE A 102 -2.54 11.89 1.75
N PHE A 103 -1.55 12.77 1.68
CA PHE A 103 -0.42 12.73 2.61
C PHE A 103 -0.83 13.08 4.04
N GLU A 104 -1.80 13.95 4.25
CA GLU A 104 -2.39 14.22 5.57
C GLU A 104 -3.05 12.96 6.15
N THR A 105 -3.85 12.24 5.34
CA THR A 105 -4.46 10.96 5.73
C THR A 105 -3.39 9.91 6.01
N ALA A 106 -2.38 9.80 5.15
CA ALA A 106 -1.28 8.84 5.30
C ALA A 106 -0.50 9.09 6.61
N ALA A 107 -0.18 10.35 6.91
CA ALA A 107 0.48 10.72 8.17
C ALA A 107 -0.37 10.34 9.39
N GLY A 108 -1.69 10.52 9.32
CA GLY A 108 -2.63 10.08 10.35
C GLY A 108 -2.60 8.56 10.56
N ARG A 109 -2.57 7.76 9.49
CA ARG A 109 -2.47 6.30 9.57
C ARG A 109 -1.15 5.84 10.18
N VAL A 110 -0.05 6.48 9.82
CA VAL A 110 1.26 6.20 10.45
C VAL A 110 1.23 6.53 11.94
N ALA A 111 0.66 7.67 12.32
CA ALA A 111 0.54 8.06 13.73
C ALA A 111 -0.33 7.05 14.53
N GLU A 112 -1.46 6.61 13.98
CA GLU A 112 -2.32 5.57 14.60
C GLU A 112 -1.55 4.25 14.77
N ALA A 113 -0.84 3.81 13.74
CA ALA A 113 -0.03 2.60 13.80
C ALA A 113 1.10 2.72 14.84
N CYS A 114 1.78 3.86 14.90
CA CYS A 114 2.80 4.13 15.91
C CYS A 114 2.25 4.07 17.34
N ALA A 115 1.04 4.59 17.56
CA ALA A 115 0.41 4.60 18.89
C ALA A 115 0.07 3.19 19.40
N SER A 116 -0.18 2.24 18.50
CA SER A 116 -0.51 0.84 18.83
C SER A 116 0.67 -0.12 18.68
N PHE A 117 1.77 0.33 18.10
CA PHE A 117 2.92 -0.53 17.80
C PHE A 117 3.66 -0.95 19.06
N ILE A 118 3.88 -2.26 19.19
CA ILE A 118 4.70 -2.87 20.24
C ILE A 118 5.95 -3.42 19.57
N PRO A 119 7.14 -2.88 19.86
CA PRO A 119 8.39 -3.38 19.27
C PRO A 119 8.60 -4.87 19.61
N GLY A 120 8.97 -5.61 18.60
CA GLY A 120 9.31 -7.03 18.77
C GLY A 120 10.70 -7.26 19.32
#